data_50e7e78c4edf3b15673b8b4481352bd2
#
_entry.id   50e7e78c4edf3b15673b8b4481352bd2
#
_cell.length_a   1.000
_cell.length_b   1.000
_cell.length_c   1.000
_cell.angle_alpha   90.00
_cell.angle_beta   90.00
_cell.angle_gamma   90.00
#
_symmetry.space_group_name_H-M   'P 1'
#
loop_
_entity.id
_entity.type
_entity.pdbx_description
1 polymer ?
#
loop_
_entity_poly.entity_id
_entity_poly.type
_entity_poly.pdbx_seq_one_letter_code
_entity_poly.pdbx_strand_id
1 'polypeptide(L)'
;NHPDLLTVDGRSGPLTYEIELYQGCVRFKRGCKFCIEPKKGVPLWRSKDDILKEISGALDSGVKNIRIGGATDIYTYHAEGVRELEYPIPNPEPISQILHGAREDERLDILHVDNGNPSIIAENIEPSTEITKCLVENLSDGAVLSFGLESADPHVHQMNWLNCDPNQLKIAIKHINDFGRVKGKRGLPKLLPGLNFIAGLNGETKKSYDMNFNLLEDLRSC
;
A
#
# COMPACT_ATOMS: atom_id res chain seq x y z
N ASN A 1 -12.99 -16.55 -18.12
CA ASN A 1 -13.82 -15.54 -17.47
C ASN A 1 -15.31 -15.82 -17.77
N HIS A 2 -16.13 -15.89 -16.74
CA HIS A 2 -17.58 -16.03 -16.92
C HIS A 2 -18.14 -14.66 -17.35
N PRO A 3 -18.93 -14.59 -18.44
CA PRO A 3 -19.47 -13.31 -18.94
C PRO A 3 -20.25 -12.51 -17.89
N ASP A 4 -20.91 -13.21 -16.97
CA ASP A 4 -21.71 -12.60 -15.91
C ASP A 4 -20.86 -11.87 -14.85
N LEU A 5 -19.55 -12.16 -14.74
CA LEU A 5 -18.65 -11.45 -13.85
C LEU A 5 -18.31 -10.03 -14.31
N LEU A 6 -18.54 -9.74 -15.60
CA LEU A 6 -18.31 -8.41 -16.17
C LEU A 6 -19.57 -7.52 -16.08
N THR A 7 -20.67 -8.05 -15.59
CA THR A 7 -21.95 -7.33 -15.50
C THR A 7 -22.50 -7.38 -14.08
N VAL A 8 -22.98 -6.24 -13.59
CA VAL A 8 -23.82 -6.15 -12.39
C VAL A 8 -25.16 -5.59 -12.82
N ASP A 9 -26.26 -6.33 -12.54
CA ASP A 9 -27.63 -5.98 -12.93
C ASP A 9 -27.78 -5.69 -14.44
N GLY A 10 -27.12 -6.48 -15.29
CA GLY A 10 -27.15 -6.31 -16.75
C GLY A 10 -26.34 -5.11 -17.27
N ARG A 11 -25.56 -4.45 -16.41
CA ARG A 11 -24.64 -3.38 -16.79
C ARG A 11 -23.20 -3.86 -16.62
N SER A 12 -22.27 -3.32 -17.44
CA SER A 12 -20.84 -3.54 -17.21
C SER A 12 -20.48 -3.06 -15.81
N GLY A 13 -20.20 -4.00 -14.92
CA GLY A 13 -19.79 -3.70 -13.55
C GLY A 13 -18.33 -3.25 -13.48
N PRO A 14 -17.93 -2.49 -12.46
CA PRO A 14 -16.54 -2.15 -12.20
C PRO A 14 -15.81 -3.35 -11.60
N LEU A 15 -15.63 -4.42 -12.38
CA LEU A 15 -14.81 -5.54 -11.95
C LEU A 15 -13.37 -5.06 -11.81
N THR A 16 -12.79 -5.22 -10.61
CA THR A 16 -11.40 -4.94 -10.33
C THR A 16 -10.63 -6.25 -10.24
N TYR A 17 -9.55 -6.35 -11.00
CA TYR A 17 -8.62 -7.47 -10.92
C TYR A 17 -7.48 -7.10 -9.98
N GLU A 18 -7.22 -7.96 -9.01
CA GLU A 18 -6.16 -7.76 -8.03
C GLU A 18 -4.91 -8.57 -8.41
N ILE A 19 -3.76 -7.90 -8.37
CA ILE A 19 -2.46 -8.48 -8.74
C ILE A 19 -1.55 -8.43 -7.53
N GLU A 20 -0.95 -9.58 -7.21
CA GLU A 20 0.03 -9.71 -6.15
C GLU A 20 1.45 -9.48 -6.71
N LEU A 21 2.24 -8.61 -6.08
CA LEU A 21 3.64 -8.36 -6.45
C LEU A 21 4.60 -9.38 -5.83
N TYR A 22 4.33 -9.77 -4.59
CA TYR A 22 5.17 -10.69 -3.81
C TYR A 22 4.42 -11.23 -2.58
N GLN A 23 4.92 -12.31 -2.03
CA GLN A 23 4.49 -12.91 -0.78
C GLN A 23 5.57 -12.77 0.30
N GLY A 24 5.17 -12.77 1.56
CA GLY A 24 6.06 -12.60 2.69
C GLY A 24 6.16 -11.14 3.14
N CYS A 25 7.03 -10.88 4.11
CA CYS A 25 7.15 -9.54 4.70
C CYS A 25 8.61 -9.25 5.04
N VAL A 26 9.05 -8.00 4.82
CA VAL A 26 10.40 -7.56 5.21
C VAL A 26 10.65 -7.73 6.72
N ARG A 27 9.58 -7.77 7.53
CA ARG A 27 9.65 -8.04 8.97
C ARG A 27 9.54 -9.53 9.32
N PHE A 28 9.95 -10.44 8.45
CA PHE A 28 9.84 -11.89 8.65
C PHE A 28 10.51 -12.41 9.94
N LYS A 29 11.52 -11.73 10.46
CA LYS A 29 12.19 -12.10 11.73
C LYS A 29 11.34 -11.74 12.96
N ARG A 30 10.61 -10.62 12.90
CA ARG A 30 9.83 -10.08 14.01
C ARG A 30 8.63 -9.28 13.49
N GLY A 31 7.71 -9.94 12.83
CA GLY A 31 6.50 -9.30 12.29
C GLY A 31 5.39 -9.16 13.31
N CYS A 32 4.35 -8.41 12.93
CA CYS A 32 3.15 -8.20 13.74
C CYS A 32 2.52 -9.55 14.12
N LYS A 33 2.18 -9.75 15.39
CA LYS A 33 1.70 -11.05 15.91
C LYS A 33 0.38 -11.51 15.30
N PHE A 34 -0.47 -10.59 14.88
CA PHE A 34 -1.74 -10.90 14.23
C PHE A 34 -1.59 -11.30 12.76
N CYS A 35 -0.49 -10.89 12.10
CA CYS A 35 -0.32 -11.00 10.67
C CYS A 35 0.25 -12.36 10.25
N ILE A 36 -0.24 -12.89 9.12
CA ILE A 36 0.26 -14.12 8.51
C ILE A 36 1.49 -13.88 7.62
N GLU A 37 1.65 -12.71 7.03
CA GLU A 37 2.68 -12.43 6.03
C GLU A 37 4.11 -12.63 6.55
N PRO A 38 4.49 -12.15 7.74
CA PRO A 38 5.81 -12.46 8.29
C PRO A 38 6.09 -13.95 8.46
N LYS A 39 5.03 -14.78 8.67
CA LYS A 39 5.15 -16.23 8.82
C LYS A 39 5.41 -16.95 7.50
N LYS A 40 5.10 -16.33 6.36
CA LYS A 40 5.47 -16.82 5.03
C LYS A 40 6.98 -16.70 4.77
N GLY A 41 7.68 -15.88 5.56
CA GLY A 41 9.13 -15.71 5.47
C GLY A 41 9.56 -14.41 4.78
N VAL A 42 10.81 -14.42 4.30
CA VAL A 42 11.39 -13.32 3.52
C VAL A 42 10.60 -13.13 2.22
N PRO A 43 10.45 -11.87 1.74
CA PRO A 43 9.72 -11.61 0.50
C PRO A 43 10.23 -12.43 -0.69
N LEU A 44 9.30 -13.04 -1.41
CA LEU A 44 9.50 -13.71 -2.68
C LEU A 44 8.83 -12.87 -3.76
N TRP A 45 9.62 -12.10 -4.49
CA TRP A 45 9.14 -11.19 -5.50
C TRP A 45 8.88 -11.89 -6.84
N ARG A 46 7.80 -11.51 -7.48
CA ARG A 46 7.52 -11.85 -8.87
C ARG A 46 8.34 -10.93 -9.79
N SER A 47 8.65 -11.42 -10.97
CA SER A 47 9.33 -10.59 -11.98
C SER A 47 8.37 -9.55 -12.58
N LYS A 48 8.92 -8.43 -13.02
CA LYS A 48 8.18 -7.40 -13.78
C LYS A 48 7.43 -7.99 -14.97
N ASP A 49 8.10 -8.82 -15.75
CA ASP A 49 7.52 -9.38 -16.98
C ASP A 49 6.33 -10.28 -16.71
N ASP A 50 6.38 -11.05 -15.62
CA ASP A 50 5.27 -11.89 -15.18
C ASP A 50 4.07 -11.05 -14.74
N ILE A 51 4.31 -9.96 -14.00
CA ILE A 51 3.28 -9.02 -13.54
C ILE A 51 2.62 -8.31 -14.75
N LEU A 52 3.41 -7.76 -15.66
CA LEU A 52 2.90 -7.07 -16.85
C LEU A 52 2.14 -8.02 -17.78
N LYS A 53 2.59 -9.27 -17.91
CA LYS A 53 1.87 -10.30 -18.67
C LYS A 53 0.50 -10.62 -18.04
N GLU A 54 0.42 -10.68 -16.72
CA GLU A 54 -0.85 -10.90 -16.00
C GLU A 54 -1.79 -9.71 -16.19
N ILE A 55 -1.28 -8.47 -16.09
CA ILE A 55 -2.07 -7.24 -16.38
C ILE A 55 -2.66 -7.32 -17.79
N SER A 56 -1.83 -7.57 -18.80
CA SER A 56 -2.28 -7.68 -20.18
C SER A 56 -3.34 -8.79 -20.36
N GLY A 57 -3.14 -9.96 -19.75
CA GLY A 57 -4.10 -11.06 -19.78
C GLY A 57 -5.45 -10.71 -19.11
N ALA A 58 -5.43 -9.93 -18.03
CA ALA A 58 -6.65 -9.43 -17.40
C ALA A 58 -7.38 -8.45 -18.32
N LEU A 59 -6.66 -7.53 -18.97
CA LEU A 59 -7.20 -6.58 -19.93
C LEU A 59 -7.76 -7.29 -21.17
N ASP A 60 -7.09 -8.33 -21.69
CA ASP A 60 -7.58 -9.18 -22.79
C ASP A 60 -8.92 -9.85 -22.45
N SER A 61 -9.16 -10.12 -21.18
CA SER A 61 -10.41 -10.70 -20.69
C SER A 61 -11.55 -9.69 -20.52
N GLY A 62 -11.33 -8.41 -20.80
CA GLY A 62 -12.31 -7.33 -20.69
C GLY A 62 -12.34 -6.59 -19.36
N VAL A 63 -11.47 -6.95 -18.40
CA VAL A 63 -11.26 -6.16 -17.17
C VAL A 63 -10.57 -4.85 -17.53
N LYS A 64 -10.97 -3.74 -16.90
CA LYS A 64 -10.38 -2.42 -17.15
C LYS A 64 -9.80 -1.80 -15.89
N ASN A 65 -10.06 -2.38 -14.73
CA ASN A 65 -9.64 -1.85 -13.44
C ASN A 65 -8.68 -2.84 -12.79
N ILE A 66 -7.47 -2.37 -12.52
CA ILE A 66 -6.40 -3.16 -11.89
C ILE A 66 -6.08 -2.54 -10.53
N ARG A 67 -5.95 -3.39 -9.52
CA ARG A 67 -5.42 -3.05 -8.21
C ARG A 67 -4.17 -3.88 -7.96
N ILE A 68 -3.06 -3.22 -7.75
CA ILE A 68 -1.83 -3.86 -7.30
C ILE A 68 -1.93 -3.99 -5.77
N GLY A 69 -2.40 -5.15 -5.35
CA GLY A 69 -2.68 -5.51 -3.96
C GLY A 69 -1.98 -6.80 -3.56
N GLY A 70 -2.43 -7.41 -2.45
CA GLY A 70 -1.88 -8.68 -1.96
C GLY A 70 -0.48 -8.61 -1.35
N ALA A 71 0.32 -7.64 -1.71
CA ALA A 71 1.63 -7.37 -1.11
C ALA A 71 1.50 -6.59 0.20
N THR A 72 2.44 -6.81 1.13
CA THR A 72 2.43 -6.10 2.42
C THR A 72 2.75 -4.62 2.30
N ASP A 73 3.49 -4.23 1.26
CA ASP A 73 3.97 -2.86 1.09
C ASP A 73 4.55 -2.63 -0.31
N ILE A 74 4.05 -1.62 -1.01
CA ILE A 74 4.54 -1.25 -2.34
C ILE A 74 5.98 -0.70 -2.33
N TYR A 75 6.40 -0.05 -1.24
CA TYR A 75 7.73 0.55 -1.09
C TYR A 75 8.83 -0.48 -0.91
N THR A 76 8.50 -1.70 -0.51
CA THR A 76 9.48 -2.76 -0.29
C THR A 76 9.58 -3.78 -1.42
N TYR A 77 8.90 -3.54 -2.55
CA TYR A 77 9.09 -4.37 -3.73
C TYR A 77 10.52 -4.25 -4.24
N HIS A 78 11.28 -5.38 -4.21
CA HIS A 78 12.72 -5.43 -4.47
C HIS A 78 13.59 -4.45 -3.65
N ALA A 79 13.17 -4.14 -2.39
CA ALA A 79 13.96 -3.32 -1.50
C ALA A 79 15.32 -3.96 -1.18
N GLU A 80 16.32 -3.12 -0.93
CA GLU A 80 17.68 -3.53 -0.59
C GLU A 80 17.85 -3.74 0.92
N GLY A 81 18.72 -4.67 1.31
CA GLY A 81 19.03 -4.91 2.72
C GLY A 81 17.92 -5.60 3.53
N VAL A 82 17.00 -6.32 2.89
CA VAL A 82 15.83 -6.97 3.54
C VAL A 82 16.24 -7.93 4.65
N ARG A 83 17.40 -8.56 4.57
CA ARG A 83 17.88 -9.51 5.58
C ARG A 83 18.70 -8.85 6.69
N GLU A 84 19.25 -7.68 6.44
CA GLU A 84 20.24 -6.99 7.25
C GLU A 84 19.66 -5.79 8.00
N LEU A 85 18.77 -5.01 7.36
CA LEU A 85 18.25 -3.76 7.88
C LEU A 85 16.88 -3.95 8.52
N GLU A 86 16.59 -3.22 9.58
CA GLU A 86 15.26 -3.14 10.18
C GLU A 86 14.28 -2.44 9.24
N TYR A 87 14.75 -1.40 8.55
CA TYR A 87 14.02 -0.65 7.54
C TYR A 87 14.76 -0.76 6.20
N PRO A 88 14.45 -1.79 5.38
CA PRO A 88 15.05 -1.98 4.07
C PRO A 88 14.90 -0.75 3.19
N ILE A 89 15.90 -0.50 2.36
CA ILE A 89 15.95 0.69 1.50
C ILE A 89 15.05 0.46 0.28
N PRO A 90 14.02 1.29 0.05
CA PRO A 90 13.19 1.20 -1.14
C PRO A 90 13.99 1.30 -2.43
N ASN A 91 13.61 0.49 -3.43
CA ASN A 91 14.19 0.54 -4.76
C ASN A 91 13.14 1.05 -5.75
N PRO A 92 13.23 2.31 -6.22
CA PRO A 92 12.22 2.90 -7.10
C PRO A 92 12.10 2.25 -8.47
N GLU A 93 13.20 1.75 -9.03
CA GLU A 93 13.28 1.30 -10.42
C GLU A 93 12.30 0.16 -10.75
N PRO A 94 12.22 -0.97 -9.99
CA PRO A 94 11.33 -2.06 -10.35
C PRO A 94 9.85 -1.67 -10.34
N ILE A 95 9.40 -0.90 -9.35
CA ILE A 95 7.99 -0.50 -9.27
C ILE A 95 7.63 0.54 -10.34
N SER A 96 8.57 1.45 -10.65
CA SER A 96 8.41 2.41 -11.73
C SER A 96 8.20 1.73 -13.08
N GLN A 97 8.99 0.70 -13.39
CA GLN A 97 8.85 -0.08 -14.61
C GLN A 97 7.50 -0.80 -14.72
N ILE A 98 6.95 -1.30 -13.60
CA ILE A 98 5.62 -1.93 -13.59
C ILE A 98 4.53 -0.91 -13.83
N LEU A 99 4.56 0.23 -13.11
CA LEU A 99 3.50 1.24 -13.22
C LEU A 99 3.48 1.90 -14.60
N HIS A 100 4.64 2.26 -15.16
CA HIS A 100 4.74 2.80 -16.51
C HIS A 100 4.30 1.77 -17.54
N GLY A 101 4.82 0.53 -17.49
CA GLY A 101 4.43 -0.52 -18.43
C GLY A 101 2.92 -0.85 -18.37
N ALA A 102 2.30 -0.80 -17.19
CA ALA A 102 0.85 -0.94 -17.07
C ALA A 102 0.08 0.20 -17.76
N ARG A 103 0.60 1.43 -17.68
CA ARG A 103 -0.03 2.62 -18.32
C ARG A 103 0.17 2.74 -19.82
N GLU A 104 1.09 1.99 -20.39
CA GLU A 104 1.23 1.89 -21.85
C GLU A 104 0.01 1.22 -22.53
N ASP A 105 -0.76 0.44 -21.78
CA ASP A 105 -1.96 -0.21 -22.29
C ASP A 105 -3.19 0.71 -22.14
N GLU A 106 -3.65 1.25 -23.27
CA GLU A 106 -4.79 2.19 -23.33
C GLU A 106 -6.12 1.60 -22.84
N ARG A 107 -6.23 0.27 -22.74
CA ARG A 107 -7.42 -0.41 -22.21
C ARG A 107 -7.56 -0.27 -20.71
N LEU A 108 -6.47 0.07 -20.00
CA LEU A 108 -6.45 0.25 -18.56
C LEU A 108 -7.10 1.59 -18.17
N ASP A 109 -8.28 1.52 -17.52
CA ASP A 109 -8.97 2.70 -17.00
C ASP A 109 -8.48 3.05 -15.58
N ILE A 110 -8.66 2.14 -14.62
CA ILE A 110 -8.29 2.36 -13.23
C ILE A 110 -7.04 1.55 -12.87
N LEU A 111 -6.05 2.24 -12.31
CA LEU A 111 -4.88 1.63 -11.67
C LEU A 111 -4.76 2.16 -10.25
N HIS A 112 -4.89 1.28 -9.28
CA HIS A 112 -4.71 1.58 -7.86
C HIS A 112 -3.68 0.64 -7.24
N VAL A 113 -3.14 1.03 -6.10
CA VAL A 113 -2.32 0.22 -5.21
C VAL A 113 -3.04 0.02 -3.88
N ASP A 114 -2.54 -0.86 -3.02
CA ASP A 114 -3.16 -1.14 -1.74
C ASP A 114 -2.34 -0.58 -0.58
N ASN A 115 -1.32 -1.27 -0.15
CA ASN A 115 -0.64 -1.00 1.12
C ASN A 115 0.68 -0.28 0.93
N GLY A 116 0.96 0.64 1.85
CA GLY A 116 2.26 1.25 2.08
C GLY A 116 2.71 1.07 3.52
N ASN A 117 4.01 1.00 3.72
CA ASN A 117 4.60 0.89 5.05
C ASN A 117 5.06 2.25 5.55
N PRO A 118 4.36 2.87 6.52
CA PRO A 118 4.71 4.21 6.99
C PRO A 118 6.09 4.29 7.64
N SER A 119 6.56 3.21 8.28
CA SER A 119 7.91 3.20 8.86
C SER A 119 8.99 3.21 7.77
N ILE A 120 8.79 2.46 6.68
CA ILE A 120 9.73 2.47 5.55
C ILE A 120 9.82 3.86 4.92
N ILE A 121 8.68 4.52 4.73
CA ILE A 121 8.63 5.89 4.19
C ILE A 121 9.35 6.86 5.13
N ALA A 122 9.06 6.79 6.44
CA ALA A 122 9.62 7.71 7.42
C ALA A 122 11.14 7.58 7.59
N GLU A 123 11.66 6.35 7.51
CA GLU A 123 13.09 6.08 7.69
C GLU A 123 13.92 6.19 6.39
N ASN A 124 13.24 6.26 5.22
CA ASN A 124 13.89 6.30 3.90
C ASN A 124 13.25 7.35 3.00
N ILE A 125 13.25 8.62 3.40
CA ILE A 125 12.52 9.70 2.71
C ILE A 125 12.91 9.87 1.23
N GLU A 126 14.21 9.88 0.90
CA GLU A 126 14.68 10.14 -0.47
C GLU A 126 14.19 9.07 -1.46
N PRO A 127 14.49 7.76 -1.28
CA PRO A 127 14.01 6.74 -2.22
C PRO A 127 12.48 6.59 -2.18
N SER A 128 11.84 6.82 -1.02
CA SER A 128 10.38 6.84 -0.93
C SER A 128 9.76 7.98 -1.71
N THR A 129 10.45 9.14 -1.83
CA THR A 129 9.98 10.27 -2.66
C THR A 129 9.89 9.88 -4.13
N GLU A 130 10.87 9.16 -4.65
CA GLU A 130 10.84 8.72 -6.06
C GLU A 130 9.67 7.75 -6.31
N ILE A 131 9.44 6.79 -5.41
CA ILE A 131 8.28 5.89 -5.51
C ILE A 131 6.97 6.69 -5.40
N THR A 132 6.85 7.61 -4.44
CA THR A 132 5.63 8.41 -4.26
C THR A 132 5.31 9.26 -5.49
N LYS A 133 6.31 9.89 -6.11
CA LYS A 133 6.13 10.63 -7.38
C LYS A 133 5.64 9.72 -8.49
N CYS A 134 6.23 8.54 -8.62
CA CYS A 134 5.82 7.55 -9.61
C CYS A 134 4.38 7.07 -9.38
N LEU A 135 3.96 6.86 -8.12
CA LEU A 135 2.58 6.54 -7.77
C LEU A 135 1.62 7.68 -8.16
N VAL A 136 1.94 8.92 -7.81
CA VAL A 136 1.13 10.11 -8.15
C VAL A 136 1.00 10.30 -9.66
N GLU A 137 2.04 10.02 -10.42
CA GLU A 137 2.04 10.13 -11.88
C GLU A 137 1.15 9.06 -12.53
N ASN A 138 1.26 7.81 -12.10
CA ASN A 138 0.69 6.66 -12.81
C ASN A 138 -0.66 6.19 -12.26
N LEU A 139 -0.97 6.42 -10.98
CA LEU A 139 -2.24 5.98 -10.42
C LEU A 139 -3.41 6.82 -10.89
N SER A 140 -4.58 6.22 -10.89
CA SER A 140 -5.84 6.93 -11.13
C SER A 140 -6.18 7.83 -9.95
N ASP A 141 -6.82 8.97 -10.22
CA ASP A 141 -7.22 9.93 -9.20
C ASP A 141 -8.10 9.26 -8.13
N GLY A 142 -7.86 9.63 -6.87
CA GLY A 142 -8.56 9.05 -5.72
C GLY A 142 -7.96 7.73 -5.24
N ALA A 143 -6.76 7.37 -5.69
CA ALA A 143 -6.05 6.23 -5.14
C ALA A 143 -5.77 6.42 -3.65
N VAL A 144 -5.95 5.37 -2.86
CA VAL A 144 -5.69 5.37 -1.42
C VAL A 144 -4.55 4.41 -1.13
N LEU A 145 -3.50 4.92 -0.50
CA LEU A 145 -2.40 4.12 0.02
C LEU A 145 -2.68 3.82 1.50
N SER A 146 -2.98 2.56 1.81
CA SER A 146 -3.39 2.13 3.16
C SER A 146 -2.18 1.94 4.07
N PHE A 147 -2.18 2.62 5.21
CA PHE A 147 -1.17 2.52 6.25
C PHE A 147 -1.68 1.74 7.45
N GLY A 148 -0.92 0.73 7.87
CA GLY A 148 -1.17 -0.03 9.10
C GLY A 148 -0.47 0.62 10.28
N LEU A 149 -1.21 1.35 11.13
CA LEU A 149 -0.77 1.75 12.47
C LEU A 149 -1.26 0.73 13.51
N GLU A 150 -2.49 0.29 13.34
CA GLU A 150 -3.25 -0.67 14.16
C GLU A 150 -3.63 -0.13 15.54
N SER A 151 -2.76 0.59 16.22
CA SER A 151 -3.03 1.28 17.49
C SER A 151 -2.06 2.45 17.70
N ALA A 152 -2.50 3.51 18.35
CA ALA A 152 -1.64 4.60 18.82
C ALA A 152 -1.05 4.35 20.22
N ASP A 153 -1.46 3.28 20.90
CA ASP A 153 -1.03 2.97 22.26
C ASP A 153 0.34 2.25 22.26
N PRO A 154 1.41 2.84 22.85
CA PRO A 154 2.73 2.21 22.89
C PRO A 154 2.76 0.85 23.58
N HIS A 155 1.87 0.62 24.58
CA HIS A 155 1.76 -0.66 25.24
C HIS A 155 1.23 -1.74 24.29
N VAL A 156 0.18 -1.41 23.52
CA VAL A 156 -0.37 -2.29 22.49
C VAL A 156 0.66 -2.57 21.40
N HIS A 157 1.44 -1.56 20.98
CA HIS A 157 2.55 -1.73 20.04
C HIS A 157 3.56 -2.77 20.51
N GLN A 158 4.02 -2.64 21.75
CA GLN A 158 5.01 -3.56 22.32
C GLN A 158 4.44 -4.99 22.44
N MET A 159 3.20 -5.12 22.93
CA MET A 159 2.55 -6.41 23.11
C MET A 159 2.35 -7.18 21.80
N ASN A 160 2.09 -6.48 20.70
CA ASN A 160 1.73 -7.07 19.40
C ASN A 160 2.82 -6.95 18.34
N TRP A 161 3.99 -6.37 18.68
CA TRP A 161 5.11 -6.13 17.76
C TRP A 161 4.67 -5.34 16.52
N LEU A 162 3.85 -4.31 16.73
CA LEU A 162 3.37 -3.49 15.63
C LEU A 162 4.54 -2.77 14.94
N ASN A 163 4.35 -2.44 13.68
CA ASN A 163 5.43 -1.94 12.83
C ASN A 163 5.70 -0.46 13.03
N CYS A 164 4.65 0.34 12.94
CA CYS A 164 4.74 1.78 12.83
C CYS A 164 4.31 2.45 14.14
N ASP A 165 5.08 3.41 14.61
CA ASP A 165 4.65 4.29 15.69
C ASP A 165 3.92 5.54 15.17
N PRO A 166 3.21 6.31 16.04
CA PRO A 166 2.49 7.50 15.63
C PRO A 166 3.35 8.61 14.99
N ASN A 167 4.64 8.73 15.33
CA ASN A 167 5.52 9.74 14.75
C ASN A 167 5.91 9.37 13.32
N GLN A 168 6.31 8.10 13.10
CA GLN A 168 6.57 7.58 11.76
C GLN A 168 5.33 7.71 10.86
N LEU A 169 4.14 7.42 11.41
CA LEU A 169 2.89 7.61 10.69
C LEU A 169 2.68 9.07 10.27
N LYS A 170 2.86 10.03 11.19
CA LYS A 170 2.70 11.47 10.88
C LYS A 170 3.64 11.91 9.76
N ILE A 171 4.91 11.46 9.79
CA ILE A 171 5.89 11.71 8.73
C ILE A 171 5.39 11.15 7.38
N ALA A 172 4.96 9.90 7.37
CA ALA A 172 4.47 9.24 6.15
C ALA A 172 3.20 9.90 5.59
N ILE A 173 2.23 10.26 6.44
CA ILE A 173 1.01 10.97 6.02
C ILE A 173 1.36 12.32 5.40
N LYS A 174 2.21 13.10 6.08
CA LYS A 174 2.68 14.39 5.54
C LYS A 174 3.36 14.19 4.19
N HIS A 175 4.23 13.20 4.09
CA HIS A 175 4.93 12.87 2.85
C HIS A 175 3.96 12.58 1.70
N ILE A 176 2.96 11.71 1.91
CA ILE A 176 1.96 11.42 0.88
C ILE A 176 1.14 12.67 0.53
N ASN A 177 0.73 13.48 1.51
CA ASN A 177 -0.04 14.69 1.27
C ASN A 177 0.75 15.75 0.49
N ASP A 178 2.06 15.89 0.74
CA ASP A 178 2.91 16.87 0.04
C ASP A 178 2.91 16.63 -1.49
N PHE A 179 2.80 15.38 -1.94
CA PHE A 179 2.77 15.02 -3.37
C PHE A 179 1.36 14.69 -3.88
N GLY A 180 0.56 13.98 -3.08
CA GLY A 180 -0.68 13.35 -3.53
C GLY A 180 -1.92 14.25 -3.51
N ARG A 181 -1.92 15.36 -2.74
CA ARG A 181 -3.09 16.27 -2.61
C ARG A 181 -3.46 17.01 -3.90
N VAL A 182 -2.58 17.00 -4.90
CA VAL A 182 -2.84 17.61 -6.20
C VAL A 182 -4.07 16.95 -6.83
N LYS A 183 -5.04 17.77 -7.27
CA LYS A 183 -6.25 17.25 -7.92
C LYS A 183 -5.95 16.82 -9.36
N GLY A 184 -6.36 15.62 -9.69
CA GLY A 184 -6.29 15.09 -11.04
C GLY A 184 -7.50 15.46 -11.89
N LYS A 185 -7.62 14.84 -13.06
CA LYS A 185 -8.65 15.13 -14.07
C LYS A 185 -10.09 14.90 -13.56
N ARG A 186 -10.27 13.96 -12.61
CA ARG A 186 -11.58 13.64 -12.00
C ARG A 186 -11.93 14.54 -10.82
N GLY A 187 -11.08 15.54 -10.49
CA GLY A 187 -11.27 16.46 -9.38
C GLY A 187 -10.96 15.90 -7.99
N LEU A 188 -10.53 14.64 -7.92
CA LEU A 188 -10.07 13.98 -6.71
C LEU A 188 -8.56 14.18 -6.52
N PRO A 189 -8.04 14.13 -5.28
CA PRO A 189 -6.58 14.04 -5.06
C PRO A 189 -5.99 12.84 -5.81
N LYS A 190 -4.77 12.98 -6.26
CA LYS A 190 -4.07 11.90 -6.98
C LYS A 190 -3.81 10.69 -6.09
N LEU A 191 -3.36 10.94 -4.86
CA LEU A 191 -3.04 9.91 -3.87
C LEU A 191 -3.41 10.39 -2.47
N LEU A 192 -4.09 9.55 -1.71
CA LEU A 192 -4.53 9.81 -0.35
C LEU A 192 -3.91 8.81 0.62
N PRO A 193 -3.45 9.23 1.81
CA PRO A 193 -3.11 8.31 2.86
C PRO A 193 -4.40 7.74 3.48
N GLY A 194 -4.51 6.42 3.52
CA GLY A 194 -5.52 5.68 4.28
C GLY A 194 -4.93 5.21 5.60
N LEU A 195 -5.76 5.03 6.63
CA LEU A 195 -5.28 4.61 7.95
C LEU A 195 -6.12 3.45 8.48
N ASN A 196 -5.45 2.38 8.88
CA ASN A 196 -6.06 1.20 9.45
C ASN A 196 -5.80 1.10 10.95
N PHE A 197 -6.84 0.73 11.70
CA PHE A 197 -6.78 0.35 13.11
C PHE A 197 -7.36 -1.05 13.30
N ILE A 198 -6.84 -1.78 14.29
CA ILE A 198 -7.37 -3.08 14.68
C ILE A 198 -7.90 -2.96 16.10
N ALA A 199 -9.15 -3.36 16.32
CA ALA A 199 -9.76 -3.48 17.65
C ALA A 199 -9.60 -4.91 18.17
N GLY A 200 -9.34 -5.05 19.47
CA GLY A 200 -9.20 -6.34 20.15
C GLY A 200 -7.77 -6.88 20.16
N LEU A 201 -6.76 -6.02 19.96
CA LEU A 201 -5.36 -6.38 20.12
C LEU A 201 -4.98 -6.66 21.58
N ASN A 202 -3.99 -7.51 21.81
CA ASN A 202 -3.49 -7.80 23.15
C ASN A 202 -3.04 -6.51 23.85
N GLY A 203 -3.49 -6.32 25.10
CA GLY A 203 -3.14 -5.16 25.92
C GLY A 203 -4.02 -3.93 25.67
N GLU A 204 -4.99 -3.98 24.78
CA GLU A 204 -5.95 -2.90 24.58
C GLU A 204 -6.80 -2.62 25.80
N THR A 205 -7.04 -1.35 26.04
CA THR A 205 -7.92 -0.84 27.07
C THR A 205 -8.76 0.30 26.52
N LYS A 206 -9.73 0.81 27.28
CA LYS A 206 -10.48 2.01 26.88
C LYS A 206 -9.54 3.18 26.55
N LYS A 207 -8.43 3.33 27.28
CA LYS A 207 -7.43 4.38 27.04
C LYS A 207 -6.78 4.25 25.65
N SER A 208 -6.60 3.04 25.15
CA SER A 208 -6.04 2.81 23.80
C SER A 208 -6.93 3.41 22.72
N TYR A 209 -8.26 3.32 22.85
CA TYR A 209 -9.22 3.96 21.94
C TYR A 209 -9.20 5.48 22.04
N ASP A 210 -9.07 6.03 23.25
CA ASP A 210 -8.93 7.48 23.45
C ASP A 210 -7.65 7.98 22.77
N MET A 211 -6.54 7.22 22.84
CA MET A 211 -5.28 7.55 22.17
C MET A 211 -5.42 7.50 20.63
N ASN A 212 -6.11 6.48 20.10
CA ASN A 212 -6.39 6.36 18.67
C ASN A 212 -7.21 7.57 18.18
N PHE A 213 -8.24 7.95 18.92
CA PHE A 213 -9.08 9.09 18.59
C PHE A 213 -8.29 10.41 18.62
N ASN A 214 -7.50 10.65 19.66
CA ASN A 214 -6.67 11.84 19.79
C ASN A 214 -5.65 11.95 18.62
N LEU A 215 -5.07 10.83 18.22
CA LEU A 215 -4.19 10.81 17.05
C LEU A 215 -4.94 11.24 15.77
N LEU A 216 -6.16 10.75 15.55
CA LEU A 216 -6.96 11.16 14.39
C LEU A 216 -7.27 12.66 14.40
N GLU A 217 -7.56 13.24 15.57
CA GLU A 217 -7.75 14.69 15.69
C GLU A 217 -6.47 15.46 15.36
N ASP A 218 -5.31 14.99 15.83
CA ASP A 218 -4.00 15.57 15.50
C ASP A 218 -3.72 15.54 14.00
N LEU A 219 -4.06 14.42 13.33
CA LEU A 219 -3.82 14.21 11.90
C LEU A 219 -4.69 15.10 10.99
N ARG A 220 -5.79 15.66 11.47
CA ARG A 220 -6.65 16.57 10.69
C ARG A 220 -5.93 17.86 10.27
N SER A 221 -4.84 18.19 10.92
CA SER A 221 -4.02 19.37 10.63
C SER A 221 -2.79 19.09 9.74
N CYS A 222 -2.58 17.84 9.32
CA CYS A 222 -1.40 17.43 8.52
C CYS A 222 -1.57 17.60 7.01
#